data_7f63f7e16c110a5d6550a60aa7914439
#
_entry.id   7f63f7e16c110a5d6550a60aa7914439
#
_cell.length_a   1.000
_cell.length_b   1.000
_cell.length_c   1.000
_cell.angle_alpha   90.00
_cell.angle_beta   90.00
_cell.angle_gamma   90.00
#
_symmetry.space_group_name_H-M   'P 1'
#
loop_
_entity.id
_entity.type
_entity.pdbx_description
1 polymer ?
#
loop_
_entity_poly.entity_id
_entity_poly.type
_entity_poly.pdbx_seq_one_letter_code
_entity_poly.pdbx_strand_id
1 'polypeptide(L)'
;LINNSNESIETATFLSDNKKSNLWIIVSSYYSMFYIANAVLYQLGYKVGDKISHKVTSDALIVYVRDKLRDNLLEDYEEIKEEALLIAKNKAEGFLEDFDSERKKRGFIQYQTKEIEKEFKAQNSLKRAKQFLFEMNDLLKEFTP
;
A
#
# COMPACT_ATOMS: atom_id res chain seq x y z
N LEU A 1 7.50 -9.46 -9.94
CA LEU A 1 6.84 -8.20 -9.54
C LEU A 1 5.33 -8.26 -9.79
N ILE A 2 4.91 -8.63 -11.01
CA ILE A 2 3.48 -8.73 -11.35
C ILE A 2 2.79 -9.80 -10.50
N ASN A 3 3.42 -10.97 -10.34
CA ASN A 3 2.87 -12.03 -9.48
C ASN A 3 2.75 -11.60 -8.03
N ASN A 4 3.74 -10.88 -7.51
CA ASN A 4 3.69 -10.36 -6.15
C ASN A 4 2.57 -9.32 -5.97
N SER A 5 2.36 -8.48 -6.99
CA SER A 5 1.25 -7.52 -7.00
C SER A 5 -0.09 -8.25 -6.94
N ASN A 6 -0.28 -9.27 -7.78
CA ASN A 6 -1.52 -10.05 -7.83
C ASN A 6 -1.78 -10.79 -6.52
N GLU A 7 -0.76 -11.43 -5.94
CA GLU A 7 -0.89 -12.08 -4.63
C GLU A 7 -1.26 -11.10 -3.53
N SER A 8 -0.65 -9.93 -3.54
CA SER A 8 -0.94 -8.91 -2.53
C SER A 8 -2.38 -8.40 -2.60
N ILE A 9 -2.89 -8.15 -3.80
CA ILE A 9 -4.28 -7.67 -3.94
C ILE A 9 -5.30 -8.80 -3.66
N GLU A 10 -4.97 -10.04 -4.00
CA GLU A 10 -5.78 -11.20 -3.64
C GLU A 10 -5.84 -11.39 -2.13
N THR A 11 -4.71 -11.23 -1.45
CA THR A 11 -4.63 -11.29 0.01
C THR A 11 -5.50 -10.21 0.64
N ALA A 12 -5.38 -8.97 0.18
CA ALA A 12 -6.17 -7.85 0.69
C ALA A 12 -7.68 -8.10 0.48
N THR A 13 -8.06 -8.60 -0.69
CA THR A 13 -9.44 -8.93 -1.02
C THR A 13 -9.99 -10.04 -0.12
N PHE A 14 -9.20 -11.11 0.07
CA PHE A 14 -9.57 -12.22 0.95
C PHE A 14 -9.80 -11.75 2.38
N LEU A 15 -8.89 -10.93 2.90
CA LEU A 15 -9.00 -10.39 4.25
C LEU A 15 -10.25 -9.51 4.39
N SER A 16 -10.54 -8.69 3.39
CA SER A 16 -11.72 -7.84 3.37
C SER A 16 -13.01 -8.66 3.34
N ASP A 17 -13.09 -9.66 2.46
CA ASP A 17 -14.28 -10.51 2.31
C ASP A 17 -14.57 -11.32 3.57
N ASN A 18 -13.55 -11.69 4.32
CA ASN A 18 -13.66 -12.45 5.55
C ASN A 18 -13.63 -11.56 6.80
N LYS A 19 -13.69 -10.25 6.64
CA LYS A 19 -13.68 -9.27 7.73
C LYS A 19 -12.52 -9.46 8.70
N LYS A 20 -11.34 -9.71 8.16
CA LYS A 20 -10.09 -9.89 8.93
C LYS A 20 -9.22 -8.65 8.80
N SER A 21 -8.50 -8.37 9.85
CA SER A 21 -7.40 -7.41 9.97
C SER A 21 -7.39 -6.20 9.01
N ASN A 22 -7.99 -5.11 9.41
CA ASN A 22 -7.97 -3.86 8.66
C ASN A 22 -6.54 -3.37 8.38
N LEU A 23 -5.63 -3.60 9.32
CA LEU A 23 -4.22 -3.24 9.16
C LEU A 23 -3.58 -3.96 7.97
N TRP A 24 -3.77 -5.27 7.88
CA TRP A 24 -3.18 -6.06 6.81
C TRP A 24 -3.85 -5.83 5.46
N ILE A 25 -5.13 -5.41 5.45
CA ILE A 25 -5.79 -4.96 4.21
C ILE A 25 -5.08 -3.73 3.66
N ILE A 26 -4.79 -2.73 4.50
CA ILE A 26 -4.08 -1.51 4.09
C ILE A 26 -2.66 -1.84 3.60
N VAL A 27 -1.92 -2.62 4.37
CA VAL A 27 -0.53 -2.99 4.04
C VAL A 27 -0.48 -3.79 2.74
N SER A 28 -1.32 -4.80 2.59
CA SER A 28 -1.36 -5.64 1.39
C SER A 28 -1.81 -4.82 0.17
N SER A 29 -2.76 -3.91 0.33
CA SER A 29 -3.18 -2.99 -0.74
C SER A 29 -2.02 -2.11 -1.20
N TYR A 30 -1.25 -1.55 -0.27
CA TYR A 30 -0.08 -0.77 -0.61
C TYR A 30 0.97 -1.60 -1.36
N TYR A 31 1.30 -2.79 -0.86
CA TYR A 31 2.32 -3.62 -1.52
C TYR A 31 1.89 -4.07 -2.91
N SER A 32 0.60 -4.29 -3.15
CA SER A 32 0.12 -4.58 -4.50
C SER A 32 0.43 -3.43 -5.46
N MET A 33 0.22 -2.19 -5.03
CA MET A 33 0.56 -1.00 -5.80
C MET A 33 2.07 -0.82 -5.97
N PHE A 34 2.82 -1.05 -4.91
CA PHE A 34 4.29 -0.94 -4.92
C PHE A 34 4.91 -1.90 -5.94
N TYR A 35 4.46 -3.14 -5.97
CA TYR A 35 4.99 -4.12 -6.91
C TYR A 35 4.61 -3.81 -8.35
N ILE A 36 3.37 -3.42 -8.64
CA ILE A 36 2.98 -3.08 -10.00
C ILE A 36 3.67 -1.79 -10.47
N ALA A 37 3.87 -0.82 -9.60
CA ALA A 37 4.62 0.41 -9.90
C ALA A 37 6.05 0.07 -10.34
N ASN A 38 6.72 -0.82 -9.61
CA ASN A 38 8.07 -1.25 -9.96
C ASN A 38 8.10 -2.05 -11.26
N ALA A 39 7.07 -2.84 -11.56
CA ALA A 39 6.95 -3.53 -12.83
C ALA A 39 6.86 -2.54 -14.00
N VAL A 40 6.06 -1.49 -13.87
CA VAL A 40 5.96 -0.44 -14.88
C VAL A 40 7.29 0.29 -15.07
N LEU A 41 7.92 0.69 -13.98
CA LEU A 41 9.23 1.36 -14.02
C LEU A 41 10.29 0.48 -14.69
N TYR A 42 10.28 -0.81 -14.38
CA TYR A 42 11.20 -1.76 -15.02
C TYR A 42 10.99 -1.82 -16.54
N GLN A 43 9.75 -1.86 -17.00
CA GLN A 43 9.43 -1.88 -18.43
C GLN A 43 9.83 -0.58 -19.12
N LEU A 44 9.85 0.54 -18.40
CA LEU A 44 10.35 1.82 -18.91
C LEU A 44 11.89 1.89 -18.94
N GLY A 45 12.57 0.84 -18.47
CA GLY A 45 14.04 0.77 -18.46
C GLY A 45 14.69 1.32 -17.19
N TYR A 46 13.90 1.64 -16.17
CA TYR A 46 14.42 2.14 -14.90
C TYR A 46 14.66 1.00 -13.93
N LYS A 47 15.92 0.63 -13.77
CA LYS A 47 16.33 -0.28 -12.70
C LYS A 47 16.38 0.51 -11.40
N VAL A 48 15.37 0.30 -10.56
CA VAL A 48 15.51 0.62 -9.16
C VAL A 48 16.52 -0.40 -8.62
N GLY A 49 17.67 0.05 -8.12
CA GLY A 49 18.81 -0.80 -7.76
C GLY A 49 18.45 -1.92 -6.76
N ASP A 50 19.46 -2.68 -6.31
CA ASP A 50 19.30 -3.87 -5.45
C ASP A 50 18.50 -3.62 -4.17
N LYS A 51 18.34 -2.36 -3.76
CA LYS A 51 17.45 -1.95 -2.69
C LYS A 51 16.32 -1.11 -3.26
N ILE A 52 15.21 -1.76 -3.58
CA ILE A 52 13.98 -1.06 -3.94
C ILE A 52 13.50 -0.31 -2.70
N SER A 53 13.69 1.00 -2.65
CA SER A 53 13.17 1.80 -1.53
C SER A 53 11.83 2.41 -1.90
N HIS A 54 10.98 2.56 -0.91
CA HIS A 54 9.66 3.18 -1.07
C HIS A 54 9.77 4.61 -1.60
N LYS A 55 10.77 5.35 -1.13
CA LYS A 55 11.03 6.72 -1.56
C LYS A 55 11.47 6.78 -3.03
N VAL A 56 12.38 5.93 -3.44
CA VAL A 56 12.89 5.89 -4.82
C VAL A 56 11.76 5.56 -5.79
N THR A 57 10.91 4.61 -5.44
CA THR A 57 9.74 4.25 -6.24
C THR A 57 8.78 5.45 -6.38
N SER A 58 8.45 6.13 -5.27
CA SER A 58 7.61 7.31 -5.31
C SER A 58 8.18 8.41 -6.19
N ASP A 59 9.46 8.72 -6.03
CA ASP A 59 10.13 9.76 -6.81
C ASP A 59 10.15 9.40 -8.29
N ALA A 60 10.41 8.14 -8.63
CA ALA A 60 10.42 7.67 -10.01
C ALA A 60 9.02 7.72 -10.65
N LEU A 61 7.97 7.41 -9.90
CA LEU A 61 6.59 7.53 -10.38
C LEU A 61 6.25 8.99 -10.71
N ILE A 62 6.67 9.93 -9.87
CA ILE A 62 6.44 11.35 -10.11
C ILE A 62 7.14 11.80 -11.40
N VAL A 63 8.38 11.39 -11.60
CA VAL A 63 9.20 11.85 -12.71
C VAL A 63 8.79 11.20 -14.05
N TYR A 64 8.53 9.90 -14.05
CA TYR A 64 8.42 9.13 -15.29
C TYR A 64 7.01 8.66 -15.65
N VAL A 65 6.10 8.59 -14.69
CA VAL A 65 4.79 7.96 -14.88
C VAL A 65 3.63 8.93 -14.67
N ARG A 66 3.84 10.00 -13.92
CA ARG A 66 2.79 10.96 -13.54
C ARG A 66 1.92 11.41 -14.71
N ASP A 67 2.55 11.81 -15.83
CA ASP A 67 1.82 12.33 -17.00
C ASP A 67 1.02 11.26 -17.73
N LYS A 68 1.29 9.99 -17.47
CA LYS A 68 0.62 8.84 -18.08
C LYS A 68 -0.54 8.31 -17.25
N LEU A 69 -0.66 8.77 -16.00
CA LEU A 69 -1.72 8.35 -15.09
C LEU A 69 -2.88 9.34 -15.13
N ARG A 70 -4.08 8.79 -15.00
CA ARG A 70 -5.27 9.62 -14.79
C ARG A 70 -5.23 10.28 -13.42
N ASP A 71 -6.08 11.29 -13.26
CA ASP A 71 -6.20 12.14 -12.08
C ASP A 71 -6.11 11.36 -10.77
N ASN A 72 -5.37 11.88 -9.82
CA ASN A 72 -5.31 11.45 -8.41
C ASN A 72 -4.72 10.05 -8.13
N LEU A 73 -4.38 9.24 -9.14
CA LEU A 73 -3.82 7.91 -8.89
C LEU A 73 -2.49 7.96 -8.13
N LEU A 74 -1.65 8.93 -8.45
CA LEU A 74 -0.38 9.10 -7.76
C LEU A 74 -0.58 9.61 -6.33
N GLU A 75 -1.52 10.53 -6.14
CA GLU A 75 -1.91 11.02 -4.82
C GLU A 75 -2.50 9.89 -3.97
N ASP A 76 -3.33 9.05 -4.56
CA ASP A 76 -3.86 7.84 -3.90
C ASP A 76 -2.75 6.88 -3.48
N TYR A 77 -1.77 6.66 -4.35
CA TYR A 77 -0.60 5.84 -4.05
C TYR A 77 0.18 6.39 -2.85
N GLU A 78 0.46 7.69 -2.84
CA GLU A 78 1.22 8.32 -1.76
C GLU A 78 0.47 8.27 -0.43
N GLU A 79 -0.83 8.51 -0.44
CA GLU A 79 -1.66 8.48 0.76
C GLU A 79 -1.70 7.06 1.37
N ILE A 80 -1.90 6.04 0.55
CA ILE A 80 -1.95 4.65 1.02
C ILE A 80 -0.55 4.20 1.49
N LYS A 81 0.50 4.61 0.79
CA LYS A 81 1.89 4.34 1.20
C LYS A 81 2.15 4.90 2.59
N GLU A 82 1.82 6.16 2.83
CA GLU A 82 2.02 6.80 4.13
C GLU A 82 1.27 6.09 5.25
N GLU A 83 0.03 5.70 5.00
CA GLU A 83 -0.78 4.97 5.98
C GLU A 83 -0.16 3.59 6.29
N ALA A 84 0.25 2.85 5.27
CA ALA A 84 0.85 1.52 5.44
C ALA A 84 2.18 1.58 6.21
N LEU A 85 3.03 2.55 5.89
CA LEU A 85 4.32 2.73 6.56
C LEU A 85 4.14 3.22 8.01
N LEU A 86 3.14 4.04 8.26
CA LEU A 86 2.80 4.48 9.61
C LEU A 86 2.31 3.30 10.47
N ILE A 87 1.50 2.43 9.91
CA ILE A 87 1.06 1.19 10.60
C ILE A 87 2.25 0.32 10.97
N ALA A 88 3.18 0.12 10.05
CA ALA A 88 4.38 -0.67 10.29
C ALA A 88 5.23 -0.07 11.42
N LYS A 89 5.39 1.24 11.44
CA LYS A 89 6.10 1.96 12.49
C LYS A 89 5.40 1.83 13.85
N ASN A 90 4.09 2.05 13.88
CA ASN A 90 3.31 1.97 15.11
C ASN A 90 3.30 0.56 15.71
N LYS A 91 3.30 -0.48 14.88
CA LYS A 91 3.43 -1.86 15.36
C LYS A 91 4.77 -2.11 16.06
N ALA A 92 5.86 -1.61 15.48
CA ALA A 92 7.17 -1.73 16.10
C ALA A 92 7.23 -1.00 17.46
N GLU A 93 6.66 0.20 17.53
CA GLU A 93 6.54 0.96 18.77
C GLU A 93 5.61 0.29 19.78
N GLY A 94 4.51 -0.31 19.30
CA GLY A 94 3.56 -1.05 20.13
C GLY A 94 4.18 -2.25 20.84
N PHE A 95 5.11 -2.95 20.19
CA PHE A 95 5.87 -4.03 20.83
C PHE A 95 6.74 -3.52 21.97
N LEU A 96 7.29 -2.33 21.87
CA LEU A 96 8.09 -1.71 22.93
C LEU A 96 7.21 -1.20 24.08
N GLU A 97 5.99 -0.77 23.79
CA GLU A 97 5.03 -0.27 24.78
C GLU A 97 4.31 -1.37 25.56
N ASP A 98 4.23 -2.59 25.02
CA ASP A 98 3.62 -3.75 25.69
C ASP A 98 4.34 -4.20 26.96
N PHE A 99 5.50 -3.65 27.26
CA PHE A 99 6.21 -3.87 28.53
C PHE A 99 5.75 -2.92 29.65
N ASP A 100 4.85 -1.96 29.37
CA ASP A 100 4.35 -0.99 30.34
C ASP A 100 2.82 -1.15 30.51
N SER A 101 2.42 -1.69 31.69
CA SER A 101 1.02 -2.03 31.98
C SER A 101 0.05 -0.83 32.04
N GLU A 102 0.55 0.38 32.34
CA GLU A 102 -0.29 1.59 32.32
C GLU A 102 -0.56 2.09 30.89
N ARG A 103 0.40 1.93 30.01
CA ARG A 103 0.23 2.26 28.58
C ARG A 103 -0.69 1.26 27.89
N LYS A 104 -0.75 0.00 28.34
CA LYS A 104 -1.70 -1.00 27.84
C LYS A 104 -3.16 -0.56 27.93
N LYS A 105 -3.56 0.05 29.04
CA LYS A 105 -4.94 0.51 29.24
C LYS A 105 -5.29 1.69 28.35
N ARG A 106 -4.37 2.63 28.16
CA ARG A 106 -4.54 3.76 27.25
C ARG A 106 -4.52 3.31 25.79
N GLY A 107 -3.66 2.37 25.46
CA GLY A 107 -3.57 1.78 24.13
C GLY A 107 -4.84 1.04 23.71
N PHE A 108 -5.54 0.40 24.65
CA PHE A 108 -6.78 -0.32 24.37
C PHE A 108 -7.92 0.63 23.96
N ILE A 109 -8.09 1.75 24.68
CA ILE A 109 -9.14 2.73 24.38
C ILE A 109 -8.84 3.45 23.05
N GLN A 110 -7.58 3.85 22.81
CA GLN A 110 -7.15 4.43 21.55
C GLN A 110 -7.26 3.44 20.39
N TYR A 111 -7.01 2.17 20.63
CA TYR A 111 -7.12 1.09 19.65
C TYR A 111 -8.56 0.90 19.16
N GLN A 112 -9.55 0.90 20.06
CA GLN A 112 -10.96 0.75 19.68
C GLN A 112 -11.47 1.92 18.84
N THR A 113 -11.13 3.15 19.22
CA THR A 113 -11.54 4.35 18.47
C THR A 113 -10.88 4.39 17.08
N LYS A 114 -9.62 3.96 16.99
CA LYS A 114 -8.89 3.88 15.73
C LYS A 114 -9.36 2.72 14.83
N GLU A 115 -9.96 1.66 15.37
CA GLU A 115 -10.43 0.53 14.57
C GLU A 115 -11.59 0.90 13.64
N ILE A 116 -12.52 1.74 14.09
CA ILE A 116 -13.62 2.23 13.25
C ILE A 116 -13.09 3.07 12.09
N GLU A 117 -12.15 3.97 12.36
CA GLU A 117 -11.47 4.74 11.30
C GLU A 117 -10.68 3.85 10.35
N LYS A 118 -10.02 2.80 10.88
CA LYS A 118 -9.22 1.87 10.09
C LYS A 118 -10.06 1.01 9.17
N GLU A 119 -11.26 0.61 9.57
CA GLU A 119 -12.19 -0.11 8.70
C GLU A 119 -12.51 0.70 7.43
N PHE A 120 -12.85 1.97 7.59
CA PHE A 120 -13.10 2.87 6.48
C PHE A 120 -11.85 3.04 5.60
N LYS A 121 -10.70 3.28 6.21
CA LYS A 121 -9.41 3.41 5.51
C LYS A 121 -9.03 2.13 4.78
N ALA A 122 -9.28 0.96 5.38
CA ALA A 122 -8.99 -0.32 4.77
C ALA A 122 -9.80 -0.53 3.49
N GLN A 123 -11.10 -0.30 3.53
CA GLN A 123 -11.97 -0.45 2.38
C GLN A 123 -11.60 0.56 1.28
N ASN A 124 -11.31 1.78 1.65
CA ASN A 124 -10.89 2.82 0.72
C ASN A 124 -9.53 2.49 0.09
N SER A 125 -8.58 2.01 0.87
CA SER A 125 -7.25 1.60 0.38
C SER A 125 -7.37 0.45 -0.62
N LEU A 126 -8.20 -0.54 -0.32
CA LEU A 126 -8.42 -1.68 -1.21
C LEU A 126 -9.05 -1.25 -2.54
N LYS A 127 -10.06 -0.41 -2.49
CA LYS A 127 -10.72 0.13 -3.69
C LYS A 127 -9.75 0.90 -4.58
N ARG A 128 -8.98 1.80 -3.98
CA ARG A 128 -7.99 2.62 -4.69
C ARG A 128 -6.85 1.78 -5.25
N ALA A 129 -6.40 0.76 -4.50
CA ALA A 129 -5.37 -0.15 -4.97
C ALA A 129 -5.82 -0.95 -6.20
N LYS A 130 -7.05 -1.44 -6.20
CA LYS A 130 -7.62 -2.14 -7.36
C LYS A 130 -7.67 -1.24 -8.59
N GLN A 131 -8.06 0.02 -8.43
CA GLN A 131 -8.08 0.99 -9.52
C GLN A 131 -6.67 1.29 -10.02
N PHE A 132 -5.72 1.48 -9.11
CA PHE A 132 -4.31 1.69 -9.44
C PHE A 132 -3.75 0.51 -10.26
N LEU A 133 -4.00 -0.71 -9.82
CA LEU A 133 -3.56 -1.92 -10.54
C LEU A 133 -4.15 -1.99 -11.93
N PHE A 134 -5.43 -1.68 -12.07
CA PHE A 134 -6.11 -1.67 -13.37
C PHE A 134 -5.43 -0.70 -14.35
N GLU A 135 -5.20 0.53 -13.92
CA GLU A 135 -4.57 1.56 -14.76
C GLU A 135 -3.10 1.22 -15.08
N MET A 136 -2.36 0.68 -14.10
CA MET A 136 -0.96 0.29 -14.31
C MET A 136 -0.83 -0.93 -15.22
N ASN A 137 -1.75 -1.89 -15.13
CA ASN A 137 -1.80 -3.01 -16.07
C ASN A 137 -2.11 -2.55 -17.49
N ASP A 138 -2.94 -1.55 -17.68
CA ASP A 138 -3.18 -0.95 -18.99
C ASP A 138 -1.90 -0.30 -19.56
N LEU A 139 -1.14 0.40 -18.71
CA LEU A 139 0.16 0.94 -19.12
C LEU A 139 1.13 -0.16 -19.54
N LEU A 140 1.18 -1.26 -18.78
CA LEU A 140 2.06 -2.39 -19.13
C LEU A 140 1.73 -2.98 -20.49
N LYS A 141 0.46 -3.03 -20.87
CA LYS A 141 0.03 -3.51 -22.18
C LYS A 141 0.52 -2.61 -23.32
N GLU A 142 0.63 -1.31 -23.09
CA GLU A 142 1.15 -0.36 -24.09
C GLU A 142 2.64 -0.57 -24.37
N PHE A 143 3.39 -1.10 -23.41
CA PHE A 143 4.84 -1.33 -23.51
C PHE A 143 5.21 -2.72 -24.01
N THR A 144 4.26 -3.64 -24.09
CA THR A 144 4.45 -4.98 -24.64
C THR A 144 4.05 -4.98 -26.13
N PRO A 145 4.98 -5.38 -27.05
CA PRO A 145 4.65 -5.48 -28.47
C PRO A 145 3.57 -6.53 -28.75
#